data_de31413835baf410c239ec84c1801fb0
#
_entry.id   de31413835baf410c239ec84c1801fb0
#
_cell.length_a   1.000
_cell.length_b   1.000
_cell.length_c   1.000
_cell.angle_alpha   90.00
_cell.angle_beta   90.00
_cell.angle_gamma   90.00
#
_symmetry.space_group_name_H-M   'P 1'
#
loop_
_entity.id
_entity.type
_entity.pdbx_description
1 polymer ?
#
loop_
_entity_poly.entity_id
_entity_poly.type
_entity_poly.pdbx_seq_one_letter_code
_entity_poly.pdbx_strand_id
1 'polypeptide(L)'
;MEAEEMHKGMSLRAKVTVWLAAILLVTLISMGVASGVGQWTVKAFDTLMEDNAACYAAQDAIKAETRAFERYVREPSQETEQAYTAACAETKRSLAALPSDPVRIGEERYARTWNLLQGYAGYRQKRDSFLRLSASAEGYIDQMYAVMAMQDHLAEYALRLTQATLEQENALYSRQAANIQHLPWLYLALFLAAVVLMLLLVRGLT
;
A
#
# COMPACT_ATOMS: atom_id res chain seq x y z
N MET A 1 -9.22 22.33 46.27
CA MET A 1 -9.09 22.36 47.74
C MET A 1 -8.49 21.05 48.26
N GLU A 2 -8.96 19.85 47.87
CA GLU A 2 -8.41 18.58 48.38
C GLU A 2 -6.97 18.25 47.96
N ALA A 3 -6.52 18.71 46.77
CA ALA A 3 -5.14 18.49 46.30
C ALA A 3 -4.09 19.30 47.05
N GLU A 4 -4.48 20.44 47.64
CA GLU A 4 -3.59 21.35 48.38
C GLU A 4 -3.37 20.86 49.81
N GLU A 5 -4.35 20.21 50.42
CA GLU A 5 -4.24 19.63 51.78
C GLU A 5 -3.38 18.35 51.79
N MET A 6 -3.40 17.54 50.72
CA MET A 6 -2.60 16.32 50.62
C MET A 6 -1.10 16.59 50.57
N HIS A 7 -0.69 17.79 50.11
CA HIS A 7 0.73 18.17 49.98
C HIS A 7 1.40 18.63 51.30
N LYS A 8 0.63 19.04 52.29
CA LYS A 8 1.17 19.57 53.56
C LYS A 8 1.74 18.52 54.52
N GLY A 9 1.40 17.24 54.34
CA GLY A 9 1.84 16.16 55.26
C GLY A 9 2.96 15.26 54.72
N MET A 10 3.38 15.42 53.43
CA MET A 10 4.38 14.52 52.83
C MET A 10 5.81 14.97 53.16
N SER A 11 6.67 14.01 53.51
CA SER A 11 8.11 14.26 53.68
C SER A 11 8.74 14.72 52.39
N LEU A 12 9.82 15.51 52.47
CA LEU A 12 10.58 16.03 51.30
C LEU A 12 10.96 14.89 50.31
N ARG A 13 11.38 13.74 50.88
CA ARG A 13 11.72 12.55 50.06
C ARG A 13 10.51 12.03 49.28
N ALA A 14 9.34 11.97 49.90
CA ALA A 14 8.12 11.50 49.26
C ALA A 14 7.69 12.46 48.14
N LYS A 15 7.79 13.77 48.33
CA LYS A 15 7.50 14.80 47.30
C LYS A 15 8.42 14.59 46.09
N VAL A 16 9.73 14.48 46.29
CA VAL A 16 10.71 14.28 45.23
C VAL A 16 10.44 12.96 44.46
N THR A 17 10.13 11.88 45.16
CA THR A 17 9.82 10.59 44.54
C THR A 17 8.56 10.65 43.64
N VAL A 18 7.50 11.29 44.10
CA VAL A 18 6.26 11.46 43.31
C VAL A 18 6.52 12.27 42.03
N TRP A 19 7.31 13.35 42.11
CA TRP A 19 7.63 14.17 40.96
C TRP A 19 8.54 13.46 39.96
N LEU A 20 9.54 12.71 40.44
CA LEU A 20 10.37 11.87 39.57
C LEU A 20 9.53 10.82 38.87
N ALA A 21 8.61 10.16 39.60
CA ALA A 21 7.70 9.20 39.02
C ALA A 21 6.79 9.81 37.95
N ALA A 22 6.27 11.04 38.17
CA ALA A 22 5.46 11.77 37.19
C ALA A 22 6.25 12.11 35.93
N ILE A 23 7.50 12.59 36.04
CA ILE A 23 8.36 12.89 34.90
C ILE A 23 8.67 11.59 34.13
N LEU A 24 8.96 10.51 34.82
CA LEU A 24 9.27 9.22 34.22
C LEU A 24 8.04 8.64 33.49
N LEU A 25 6.87 8.80 34.05
CA LEU A 25 5.59 8.41 33.42
C LEU A 25 5.35 9.19 32.12
N VAL A 26 5.52 10.50 32.13
CA VAL A 26 5.35 11.35 30.94
C VAL A 26 6.35 10.97 29.84
N THR A 27 7.62 10.69 30.19
CA THR A 27 8.62 10.25 29.21
C THR A 27 8.30 8.87 28.64
N LEU A 28 7.82 7.92 29.45
CA LEU A 28 7.41 6.60 28.98
C LEU A 28 6.21 6.66 28.04
N ILE A 29 5.20 7.47 28.37
CA ILE A 29 4.03 7.69 27.49
C ILE A 29 4.47 8.29 26.16
N SER A 30 5.35 9.31 26.19
CA SER A 30 5.86 9.95 24.97
C SER A 30 6.62 8.98 24.08
N MET A 31 7.47 8.13 24.69
CA MET A 31 8.23 7.12 23.97
C MET A 31 7.33 6.02 23.39
N GLY A 32 6.27 5.63 24.14
CA GLY A 32 5.27 4.66 23.66
C GLY A 32 4.47 5.17 22.48
N VAL A 33 4.03 6.43 22.51
CA VAL A 33 3.31 7.06 21.40
C VAL A 33 4.21 7.19 20.15
N ALA A 34 5.45 7.66 20.32
CA ALA A 34 6.39 7.79 19.21
C ALA A 34 6.72 6.44 18.56
N SER A 35 6.93 5.40 19.37
CA SER A 35 7.18 4.04 18.89
C SER A 35 5.97 3.46 18.17
N GLY A 36 4.76 3.64 18.71
CA GLY A 36 3.51 3.16 18.10
C GLY A 36 3.23 3.80 16.74
N VAL A 37 3.40 5.11 16.63
CA VAL A 37 3.26 5.85 15.36
C VAL A 37 4.30 5.37 14.36
N GLY A 38 5.57 5.18 14.77
CA GLY A 38 6.63 4.70 13.90
C GLY A 38 6.34 3.31 13.35
N GLN A 39 5.95 2.36 14.19
CA GLN A 39 5.64 0.98 13.77
C GLN A 39 4.43 0.92 12.83
N TRP A 40 3.38 1.68 13.11
CA TRP A 40 2.20 1.74 12.25
C TRP A 40 2.55 2.31 10.87
N THR A 41 3.39 3.35 10.85
CA THR A 41 3.90 3.97 9.62
C THR A 41 4.66 2.97 8.77
N VAL A 42 5.66 2.27 9.35
CA VAL A 42 6.46 1.28 8.64
C VAL A 42 5.57 0.19 8.06
N LYS A 43 4.65 -0.37 8.85
CA LYS A 43 3.75 -1.41 8.38
C LYS A 43 2.84 -0.96 7.23
N ALA A 44 2.36 0.29 7.26
CA ALA A 44 1.54 0.85 6.18
C ALA A 44 2.35 0.98 4.88
N PHE A 45 3.63 1.37 4.98
CA PHE A 45 4.53 1.44 3.82
C PHE A 45 4.85 0.07 3.26
N ASP A 46 5.20 -0.91 4.09
CA ASP A 46 5.51 -2.27 3.65
C ASP A 46 4.34 -2.86 2.86
N THR A 47 3.12 -2.75 3.39
CA THR A 47 1.91 -3.21 2.69
C THR A 47 1.71 -2.51 1.35
N LEU A 48 1.98 -1.21 1.27
CA LEU A 48 1.82 -0.45 0.03
C LEU A 48 2.89 -0.82 -1.00
N MET A 49 4.13 -1.04 -0.56
CA MET A 49 5.21 -1.52 -1.43
C MET A 49 4.92 -2.91 -2.00
N GLU A 50 4.35 -3.82 -1.19
CA GLU A 50 3.90 -5.13 -1.65
C GLU A 50 2.78 -5.00 -2.70
N ASP A 51 1.81 -4.14 -2.45
CA ASP A 51 0.71 -3.86 -3.39
C ASP A 51 1.22 -3.28 -4.71
N ASN A 52 2.17 -2.35 -4.66
CA ASN A 52 2.82 -1.78 -5.84
C ASN A 52 3.57 -2.85 -6.63
N ALA A 53 4.35 -3.68 -5.94
CA ALA A 53 5.08 -4.78 -6.57
C ALA A 53 4.13 -5.75 -7.27
N ALA A 54 2.98 -6.08 -6.67
CA ALA A 54 1.96 -6.93 -7.28
C ALA A 54 1.34 -6.28 -8.53
N CYS A 55 1.07 -4.96 -8.52
CA CYS A 55 0.54 -4.22 -9.68
C CYS A 55 1.57 -4.21 -10.84
N TYR A 56 2.84 -3.94 -10.57
CA TYR A 56 3.90 -3.98 -11.58
C TYR A 56 4.10 -5.39 -12.14
N ALA A 57 4.11 -6.41 -11.28
CA ALA A 57 4.22 -7.81 -11.71
C ALA A 57 3.07 -8.21 -12.63
N ALA A 58 1.82 -7.80 -12.32
CA ALA A 58 0.67 -8.04 -13.18
C ALA A 58 0.79 -7.32 -14.52
N GLN A 59 1.23 -6.06 -14.53
CA GLN A 59 1.45 -5.29 -15.76
C GLN A 59 2.52 -5.94 -16.65
N ASP A 60 3.64 -6.34 -16.07
CA ASP A 60 4.74 -6.96 -16.83
C ASP A 60 4.37 -8.35 -17.34
N ALA A 61 3.63 -9.12 -16.55
CA ALA A 61 3.11 -10.42 -16.97
C ALA A 61 2.14 -10.30 -18.15
N ILE A 62 1.20 -9.32 -18.13
CA ILE A 62 0.30 -9.04 -19.25
C ILE A 62 1.10 -8.69 -20.51
N LYS A 63 2.11 -7.81 -20.41
CA LYS A 63 2.98 -7.46 -21.54
C LYS A 63 3.76 -8.66 -22.08
N ALA A 64 4.25 -9.54 -21.19
CA ALA A 64 4.95 -10.76 -21.56
C ALA A 64 4.02 -11.75 -22.29
N GLU A 65 2.79 -11.92 -21.80
CA GLU A 65 1.77 -12.76 -22.44
C GLU A 65 1.41 -12.23 -23.83
N THR A 66 1.21 -10.91 -23.97
CA THR A 66 0.93 -10.27 -25.27
C THR A 66 2.04 -10.57 -26.28
N ARG A 67 3.31 -10.36 -25.91
CA ARG A 67 4.46 -10.64 -26.81
C ARG A 67 4.58 -12.12 -27.15
N ALA A 68 4.34 -13.00 -26.17
CA ALA A 68 4.39 -14.44 -26.39
C ALA A 68 3.26 -14.90 -27.32
N PHE A 69 2.05 -14.34 -27.16
CA PHE A 69 0.91 -14.58 -28.05
C PHE A 69 1.21 -14.15 -29.50
N GLU A 70 1.70 -12.91 -29.70
CA GLU A 70 2.06 -12.39 -31.02
C GLU A 70 3.12 -13.27 -31.71
N ARG A 71 4.14 -13.70 -30.94
CA ARG A 71 5.18 -14.60 -31.46
C ARG A 71 4.61 -15.96 -31.85
N TYR A 72 3.76 -16.54 -30.99
CA TYR A 72 3.11 -17.82 -31.26
C TYR A 72 2.22 -17.77 -32.51
N VAL A 73 1.43 -16.72 -32.69
CA VAL A 73 0.57 -16.55 -33.86
C VAL A 73 1.39 -16.33 -35.14
N ARG A 74 2.54 -15.64 -35.06
CA ARG A 74 3.40 -15.36 -36.22
C ARG A 74 4.25 -16.57 -36.64
N GLU A 75 4.76 -17.29 -35.65
CA GLU A 75 5.71 -18.39 -35.83
C GLU A 75 5.28 -19.61 -35.00
N PRO A 76 4.20 -20.33 -35.40
CA PRO A 76 3.71 -21.45 -34.65
C PRO A 76 4.75 -22.57 -34.56
N SER A 77 5.20 -22.88 -33.35
CA SER A 77 6.11 -23.97 -33.04
C SER A 77 5.87 -24.48 -31.63
N GLN A 78 6.37 -25.66 -31.32
CA GLN A 78 6.28 -26.19 -29.95
C GLN A 78 6.96 -25.27 -28.92
N GLU A 79 8.07 -24.64 -29.29
CA GLU A 79 8.80 -23.68 -28.44
C GLU A 79 7.94 -22.44 -28.13
N THR A 80 7.35 -21.82 -29.17
CA THR A 80 6.51 -20.62 -29.00
C THR A 80 5.21 -20.93 -28.29
N GLU A 81 4.63 -22.12 -28.46
CA GLU A 81 3.45 -22.58 -27.71
C GLU A 81 3.76 -22.74 -26.22
N GLN A 82 4.89 -23.38 -25.88
CA GLN A 82 5.33 -23.54 -24.49
C GLN A 82 5.61 -22.19 -23.84
N ALA A 83 6.30 -21.28 -24.53
CA ALA A 83 6.58 -19.93 -24.02
C ALA A 83 5.29 -19.14 -23.78
N TYR A 84 4.33 -19.25 -24.69
CA TYR A 84 3.03 -18.61 -24.56
C TYR A 84 2.22 -19.20 -23.39
N THR A 85 2.20 -20.54 -23.26
CA THR A 85 1.51 -21.21 -22.15
C THR A 85 2.09 -20.82 -20.79
N ALA A 86 3.43 -20.74 -20.71
CA ALA A 86 4.12 -20.29 -19.50
C ALA A 86 3.77 -18.81 -19.16
N ALA A 87 3.74 -17.93 -20.14
CA ALA A 87 3.35 -16.54 -19.97
C ALA A 87 1.89 -16.40 -19.49
N CYS A 88 0.96 -17.18 -20.04
CA CYS A 88 -0.44 -17.22 -19.56
C CYS A 88 -0.55 -17.65 -18.11
N ALA A 89 0.23 -18.67 -17.71
CA ALA A 89 0.24 -19.15 -16.32
C ALA A 89 0.79 -18.09 -15.36
N GLU A 90 1.82 -17.36 -15.77
CA GLU A 90 2.40 -16.27 -14.98
C GLU A 90 1.44 -15.08 -14.85
N THR A 91 0.79 -14.67 -15.95
CA THR A 91 -0.22 -13.60 -15.90
C THR A 91 -1.35 -13.96 -14.95
N LYS A 92 -1.85 -15.20 -15.03
CA LYS A 92 -2.91 -15.67 -14.12
C LYS A 92 -2.46 -15.61 -12.66
N ARG A 93 -1.20 -16.00 -12.35
CA ARG A 93 -0.63 -15.95 -11.01
C ARG A 93 -0.49 -14.51 -10.50
N SER A 94 0.07 -13.62 -11.32
CA SER A 94 0.27 -12.22 -10.97
C SER A 94 -1.05 -11.48 -10.76
N LEU A 95 -2.08 -11.76 -11.59
CA LEU A 95 -3.42 -11.20 -11.41
C LEU A 95 -4.11 -11.73 -10.14
N ALA A 96 -3.90 -12.99 -9.78
CA ALA A 96 -4.42 -13.56 -8.54
C ALA A 96 -3.75 -12.99 -7.27
N ALA A 97 -2.55 -12.45 -7.40
CA ALA A 97 -1.83 -11.79 -6.32
C ALA A 97 -2.25 -10.33 -6.09
N LEU A 98 -3.06 -9.75 -6.99
CA LEU A 98 -3.53 -8.38 -6.83
C LEU A 98 -4.41 -8.23 -5.58
N PRO A 99 -4.25 -7.13 -4.84
CA PRO A 99 -5.09 -6.84 -3.69
C PRO A 99 -6.55 -6.63 -4.13
N SER A 100 -7.49 -7.34 -3.48
CA SER A 100 -8.90 -7.36 -3.84
C SER A 100 -9.86 -7.05 -2.68
N ASP A 101 -9.35 -6.63 -1.53
CA ASP A 101 -10.17 -6.20 -0.38
C ASP A 101 -10.48 -4.70 -0.48
N PRO A 102 -11.75 -4.30 -0.77
CA PRO A 102 -12.14 -2.90 -0.93
C PRO A 102 -11.92 -2.06 0.34
N VAL A 103 -12.02 -2.66 1.52
CA VAL A 103 -11.79 -1.96 2.80
C VAL A 103 -10.31 -1.61 2.95
N ARG A 104 -9.42 -2.48 2.49
CA ARG A 104 -7.97 -2.30 2.57
C ARG A 104 -7.43 -1.33 1.53
N ILE A 105 -7.86 -1.48 0.26
CA ILE A 105 -7.27 -0.73 -0.86
C ILE A 105 -8.08 0.50 -1.29
N GLY A 106 -9.30 0.66 -0.78
CA GLY A 106 -10.23 1.70 -1.15
C GLY A 106 -11.03 1.38 -2.42
N GLU A 107 -12.19 2.02 -2.54
CA GLU A 107 -13.17 1.72 -3.61
C GLU A 107 -12.61 1.95 -5.01
N GLU A 108 -11.82 3.00 -5.21
CA GLU A 108 -11.27 3.34 -6.53
C GLU A 108 -10.27 2.27 -7.02
N ARG A 109 -9.30 1.88 -6.20
CA ARG A 109 -8.35 0.80 -6.56
C ARG A 109 -9.07 -0.53 -6.74
N TYR A 110 -10.03 -0.83 -5.88
CA TYR A 110 -10.84 -2.03 -6.01
C TYR A 110 -11.57 -2.06 -7.37
N ALA A 111 -12.24 -0.97 -7.76
CA ALA A 111 -12.92 -0.87 -9.04
C ALA A 111 -11.94 -1.05 -10.23
N ARG A 112 -10.74 -0.48 -10.17
CA ARG A 112 -9.70 -0.65 -11.19
C ARG A 112 -9.15 -2.07 -11.25
N THR A 113 -8.92 -2.70 -10.09
CA THR A 113 -8.52 -4.12 -9.99
C THR A 113 -9.61 -5.02 -10.59
N TRP A 114 -10.86 -4.77 -10.24
CA TRP A 114 -12.00 -5.50 -10.78
C TRP A 114 -12.09 -5.37 -12.31
N ASN A 115 -11.98 -4.16 -12.84
CA ASN A 115 -12.01 -3.92 -14.29
C ASN A 115 -10.89 -4.63 -15.02
N LEU A 116 -9.67 -4.66 -14.47
CA LEU A 116 -8.55 -5.40 -15.03
C LEU A 116 -8.84 -6.91 -15.05
N LEU A 117 -9.34 -7.48 -13.95
CA LEU A 117 -9.67 -8.90 -13.86
C LEU A 117 -10.80 -9.30 -14.82
N GLN A 118 -11.84 -8.50 -14.94
CA GLN A 118 -12.94 -8.72 -15.89
C GLN A 118 -12.47 -8.56 -17.34
N GLY A 119 -11.66 -7.53 -17.61
CA GLY A 119 -11.05 -7.32 -18.92
C GLY A 119 -10.19 -8.52 -19.32
N TYR A 120 -9.38 -9.05 -18.42
CA TYR A 120 -8.56 -10.23 -18.68
C TYR A 120 -9.41 -11.50 -18.92
N ALA A 121 -10.49 -11.67 -18.20
CA ALA A 121 -11.42 -12.79 -18.42
C ALA A 121 -12.05 -12.71 -19.83
N GLY A 122 -12.49 -11.53 -20.25
CA GLY A 122 -13.01 -11.28 -21.60
C GLY A 122 -11.96 -11.51 -22.69
N TYR A 123 -10.75 -11.00 -22.49
CA TYR A 123 -9.61 -11.22 -23.37
C TYR A 123 -9.33 -12.72 -23.56
N ARG A 124 -9.23 -13.48 -22.46
CA ARG A 124 -9.02 -14.95 -22.53
C ARG A 124 -10.07 -15.65 -23.37
N GLN A 125 -11.34 -15.33 -23.14
CA GLN A 125 -12.43 -15.93 -23.92
C GLN A 125 -12.28 -15.64 -25.41
N LYS A 126 -12.00 -14.41 -25.79
CA LYS A 126 -11.83 -13.98 -27.17
C LYS A 126 -10.61 -14.62 -27.82
N ARG A 127 -9.48 -14.62 -27.12
CA ARG A 127 -8.22 -15.25 -27.54
C ARG A 127 -8.38 -16.76 -27.76
N ASP A 128 -9.00 -17.47 -26.82
CA ASP A 128 -9.21 -18.89 -26.89
C ASP A 128 -10.16 -19.26 -28.06
N SER A 129 -11.12 -18.38 -28.38
CA SER A 129 -11.97 -18.52 -29.55
C SER A 129 -11.16 -18.32 -30.85
N PHE A 130 -10.30 -17.29 -30.89
CA PHE A 130 -9.41 -17.03 -32.03
C PHE A 130 -8.45 -18.20 -32.31
N LEU A 131 -7.82 -18.76 -31.26
CA LEU A 131 -6.87 -19.87 -31.42
C LEU A 131 -7.49 -21.18 -31.95
N ARG A 132 -8.82 -21.29 -31.94
CA ARG A 132 -9.56 -22.41 -32.56
C ARG A 132 -9.85 -22.20 -34.04
N LEU A 133 -9.65 -20.99 -34.56
CA LEU A 133 -9.91 -20.69 -35.97
C LEU A 133 -8.75 -21.19 -36.83
N SER A 134 -9.08 -21.71 -38.02
CA SER A 134 -8.10 -21.93 -39.06
C SER A 134 -7.65 -20.60 -39.64
N ALA A 135 -6.37 -20.47 -39.99
CA ALA A 135 -5.84 -19.27 -40.65
C ALA A 135 -6.54 -18.95 -42.01
N SER A 136 -7.19 -19.94 -42.61
CA SER A 136 -8.00 -19.79 -43.83
C SER A 136 -9.48 -19.47 -43.55
N ALA A 137 -9.90 -19.40 -42.31
CA ALA A 137 -11.29 -19.13 -41.95
C ALA A 137 -11.68 -17.69 -42.32
N GLU A 138 -12.91 -17.50 -42.79
CA GLU A 138 -13.48 -16.17 -42.96
C GLU A 138 -13.50 -15.44 -41.63
N GLY A 139 -13.06 -14.17 -41.61
CA GLY A 139 -12.99 -13.35 -40.39
C GLY A 139 -11.78 -13.64 -39.48
N TYR A 140 -10.83 -14.48 -39.87
CA TYR A 140 -9.61 -14.73 -39.09
C TYR A 140 -8.87 -13.42 -38.74
N ILE A 141 -8.66 -12.57 -39.73
CA ILE A 141 -7.98 -11.29 -39.57
C ILE A 141 -8.75 -10.35 -38.62
N ASP A 142 -10.07 -10.27 -38.76
CA ASP A 142 -10.92 -9.44 -37.91
C ASP A 142 -10.90 -9.91 -36.45
N GLN A 143 -10.90 -11.23 -36.24
CA GLN A 143 -10.79 -11.81 -34.91
C GLN A 143 -9.40 -11.54 -34.30
N MET A 144 -8.35 -11.61 -35.09
CA MET A 144 -6.99 -11.29 -34.67
C MET A 144 -6.90 -9.82 -34.22
N TYR A 145 -7.42 -8.88 -35.01
CA TYR A 145 -7.45 -7.47 -34.61
C TYR A 145 -8.33 -7.23 -33.36
N ALA A 146 -9.42 -7.95 -33.21
CA ALA A 146 -10.23 -7.85 -32.02
C ALA A 146 -9.49 -8.34 -30.74
N VAL A 147 -8.68 -9.39 -30.86
CA VAL A 147 -7.83 -9.86 -29.75
C VAL A 147 -6.75 -8.82 -29.42
N MET A 148 -6.08 -8.26 -30.45
CA MET A 148 -5.05 -7.24 -30.25
C MET A 148 -5.63 -5.96 -29.61
N ALA A 149 -6.80 -5.50 -30.04
CA ALA A 149 -7.48 -4.37 -29.42
C ALA A 149 -7.80 -4.62 -27.91
N MET A 150 -8.16 -5.85 -27.56
CA MET A 150 -8.36 -6.20 -26.13
C MET A 150 -7.04 -6.24 -25.34
N GLN A 151 -5.91 -6.58 -25.97
CA GLN A 151 -4.59 -6.49 -25.34
C GLN A 151 -4.24 -5.04 -24.99
N ASP A 152 -4.51 -4.10 -25.90
CA ASP A 152 -4.30 -2.67 -25.69
C ASP A 152 -5.16 -2.16 -24.52
N HIS A 153 -6.43 -2.57 -24.46
CA HIS A 153 -7.30 -2.23 -23.34
C HIS A 153 -6.81 -2.81 -22.01
N LEU A 154 -6.28 -4.04 -22.00
CA LEU A 154 -5.71 -4.63 -20.79
C LEU A 154 -4.47 -3.86 -20.33
N ALA A 155 -3.60 -3.47 -21.25
CA ALA A 155 -2.43 -2.66 -20.94
C ALA A 155 -2.85 -1.31 -20.32
N GLU A 156 -3.91 -0.69 -20.86
CA GLU A 156 -4.49 0.53 -20.29
C GLU A 156 -5.07 0.32 -18.89
N TYR A 157 -5.84 -0.75 -18.66
CA TYR A 157 -6.38 -1.06 -17.34
C TYR A 157 -5.26 -1.31 -16.30
N ALA A 158 -4.22 -2.04 -16.69
CA ALA A 158 -3.06 -2.27 -15.83
C ALA A 158 -2.33 -0.96 -15.49
N LEU A 159 -2.14 -0.07 -16.49
CA LEU A 159 -1.54 1.23 -16.29
C LEU A 159 -2.37 2.11 -15.33
N ARG A 160 -3.69 2.18 -15.54
CA ARG A 160 -4.60 2.94 -14.67
C ARG A 160 -4.60 2.42 -13.23
N LEU A 161 -4.50 1.10 -13.03
CA LEU A 161 -4.36 0.51 -11.69
C LEU A 161 -3.05 0.94 -11.04
N THR A 162 -1.93 0.85 -11.76
CA THR A 162 -0.61 1.29 -11.28
C THR A 162 -0.62 2.78 -10.91
N GLN A 163 -1.22 3.64 -11.73
CA GLN A 163 -1.35 5.08 -11.46
C GLN A 163 -2.15 5.33 -10.17
N ALA A 164 -3.31 4.67 -9.99
CA ALA A 164 -4.10 4.82 -8.77
C ALA A 164 -3.35 4.37 -7.52
N THR A 165 -2.49 3.35 -7.64
CA THR A 165 -1.64 2.88 -6.55
C THR A 165 -0.58 3.92 -6.18
N LEU A 166 0.07 4.53 -7.18
CA LEU A 166 1.05 5.61 -6.98
C LEU A 166 0.41 6.88 -6.39
N GLU A 167 -0.80 7.23 -6.80
CA GLU A 167 -1.55 8.36 -6.24
C GLU A 167 -1.86 8.14 -4.76
N GLN A 168 -2.24 6.93 -4.39
CA GLN A 168 -2.46 6.57 -2.98
C GLN A 168 -1.15 6.61 -2.17
N GLU A 169 -0.05 6.15 -2.75
CA GLU A 169 1.29 6.25 -2.15
C GLU A 169 1.65 7.71 -1.87
N ASN A 170 1.52 8.58 -2.87
CA ASN A 170 1.79 10.00 -2.73
C ASN A 170 0.89 10.67 -1.68
N ALA A 171 -0.39 10.28 -1.60
CA ALA A 171 -1.31 10.78 -0.58
C ALA A 171 -0.91 10.33 0.82
N LEU A 172 -0.41 9.10 1.00
CA LEU A 172 0.13 8.63 2.28
C LEU A 172 1.41 9.35 2.65
N TYR A 173 2.35 9.55 1.72
CA TYR A 173 3.56 10.32 1.95
C TYR A 173 3.25 11.75 2.41
N SER A 174 2.32 12.43 1.74
CA SER A 174 1.95 13.81 2.10
C SER A 174 1.30 13.89 3.48
N ARG A 175 0.41 12.95 3.82
CA ARG A 175 -0.21 12.88 5.16
C ARG A 175 0.83 12.60 6.25
N GLN A 176 1.79 11.71 5.99
CA GLN A 176 2.84 11.39 6.95
C GLN A 176 3.84 12.54 7.11
N ALA A 177 4.20 13.22 6.03
CA ALA A 177 5.04 14.43 6.10
C ALA A 177 4.36 15.50 6.97
N ALA A 178 3.05 15.70 6.84
CA ALA A 178 2.28 16.60 7.70
C ALA A 178 2.29 16.16 9.17
N ASN A 179 2.11 14.85 9.44
CA ASN A 179 2.15 14.32 10.80
C ASN A 179 3.55 14.46 11.44
N ILE A 180 4.63 14.23 10.67
CA ILE A 180 6.01 14.41 11.14
C ILE A 180 6.29 15.87 11.47
N GLN A 181 5.73 16.84 10.75
CA GLN A 181 5.87 18.26 11.07
C GLN A 181 5.29 18.65 12.43
N HIS A 182 4.31 17.91 12.95
CA HIS A 182 3.73 18.17 14.27
C HIS A 182 4.50 17.50 15.42
N LEU A 183 5.33 16.48 15.15
CA LEU A 183 6.13 15.81 16.17
C LEU A 183 7.05 16.73 16.96
N PRO A 184 7.83 17.66 16.35
CA PRO A 184 8.68 18.59 17.09
C PRO A 184 7.88 19.48 18.04
N TRP A 185 6.68 19.92 17.65
CA TRP A 185 5.79 20.72 18.49
C TRP A 185 5.26 19.94 19.68
N LEU A 186 4.96 18.67 19.48
CA LEU A 186 4.53 17.77 20.55
C LEU A 186 5.67 17.53 21.55
N TYR A 187 6.89 17.29 21.07
CA TYR A 187 8.06 17.17 21.93
C TYR A 187 8.39 18.49 22.66
N LEU A 188 8.25 19.64 22.02
CA LEU A 188 8.43 20.94 22.64
C LEU A 188 7.39 21.18 23.74
N ALA A 189 6.12 20.83 23.51
CA ALA A 189 5.07 20.96 24.51
C ALA A 189 5.33 20.06 25.73
N LEU A 190 5.76 18.80 25.51
CA LEU A 190 6.12 17.87 26.56
C LEU A 190 7.36 18.36 27.34
N PHE A 191 8.36 18.90 26.66
CA PHE A 191 9.54 19.48 27.29
C PHE A 191 9.16 20.67 28.16
N LEU A 192 8.35 21.61 27.65
CA LEU A 192 7.86 22.75 28.43
C LEU A 192 7.04 22.30 29.64
N ALA A 193 6.18 21.30 29.49
CA ALA A 193 5.44 20.72 30.62
C ALA A 193 6.38 20.14 31.69
N ALA A 194 7.42 19.44 31.29
CA ALA A 194 8.45 18.90 32.19
C ALA A 194 9.21 20.03 32.92
N VAL A 195 9.57 21.13 32.21
CA VAL A 195 10.23 22.29 32.79
C VAL A 195 9.32 22.99 33.80
N VAL A 196 8.04 23.21 33.47
CA VAL A 196 7.05 23.80 34.39
C VAL A 196 6.89 22.92 35.64
N LEU A 197 6.77 21.62 35.49
CA LEU A 197 6.71 20.67 36.58
C LEU A 197 7.96 20.78 37.46
N MET A 198 9.14 20.89 36.87
CA MET A 198 10.40 21.05 37.59
C MET A 198 10.48 22.35 38.39
N LEU A 199 10.02 23.47 37.79
CA LEU A 199 9.95 24.78 38.47
C LEU A 199 8.95 24.75 39.64
N LEU A 200 7.79 24.12 39.49
CA LEU A 200 6.83 23.94 40.57
C LEU A 200 7.39 23.08 41.70
N LEU A 201 8.19 22.07 41.38
CA LEU A 201 8.90 21.23 42.36
C LEU A 201 9.89 22.08 43.18
N VAL A 202 10.75 22.89 42.51
CA VAL A 202 11.71 23.78 43.17
C VAL A 202 10.97 24.75 44.08
N ARG A 203 9.89 25.37 43.61
CA ARG A 203 9.11 26.35 44.39
C ARG A 203 8.36 25.73 45.57
N GLY A 204 7.97 24.47 45.47
CA GLY A 204 7.34 23.71 46.57
C GLY A 204 8.31 23.13 47.60
N LEU A 205 9.63 23.23 47.32
CA LEU A 205 10.73 22.82 48.21
C LEU A 205 11.32 23.98 49.01
N THR A 206 11.14 25.23 48.53
CA THR A 206 11.44 26.45 49.25
C THR A 206 10.24 26.96 50.01
#